data_86c6030bb8c54404b69e84ce91bd2ba8
#
_entry.id   86c6030bb8c54404b69e84ce91bd2ba8
#
_cell.length_a   1.000
_cell.length_b   1.000
_cell.length_c   1.000
_cell.angle_alpha   90.00
_cell.angle_beta   90.00
_cell.angle_gamma   90.00
#
_symmetry.space_group_name_H-M   'P 1'
#
loop_
_entity.id
_entity.type
_entity.pdbx_description
1 polymer ?
#
loop_
_entity_poly.entity_id
_entity_poly.type
_entity_poly.pdbx_seq_one_letter_code
_entity_poly.pdbx_strand_id
1 'polypeptide(L)'
;MAAFIEGVLKAWPDQRILIVTHVRELIAQNHAEMIGLWPEAPAGIYSAGLGKREAQARILFAGIQSIHRRATEIGHTDLVLIDEAHLIPGKSSTMYRRFLDALKAINPSLKVIGLTATPFRVDSGMLHEGKNALFTDIAFEAPVRDLIDAGYLSPLVSKQPATRLDVSKVGTRAGDYIQRDLAAAVDTEAITRAAVTEIIAHGRDRKSWLAFCSGVEHARHVAEEFAHQGITCRTIFGDTPKEERDAIIAAFKRGEIRALASMGVLTTGFNAPAVDLIALLRPTKSAGLYVQMVGRGTRLAPGKENCLVLDFAGNVRRHGPIDLVRPKRPGEGGGGDAPTKVCPECDSIIALSATECPDCGYVFPAREVKIAPTAATLPVLSPKVQWLPVHGVSYSRHDKLGGLPSLKVTYSCGLKYYSEWVCIEHQGYARQKAAEWWRKRAPCCPVPLTVDQAIAEAARLARPSAISVRPSGRYVEVSGYRFDPCPNPTPASAPSATGNLVGLAGSTPTIGSPTRGATPVASTSAAGPARTSATGGRA
;
A
#
# COMPACT_ATOMS: atom_id res chain seq x y z
N MET A 1 -1.23 13.45 1.49
CA MET A 1 -2.36 13.85 2.38
C MET A 1 -2.66 15.34 2.25
N ALA A 2 -1.74 16.26 2.50
CA ALA A 2 -2.01 17.71 2.47
C ALA A 2 -2.65 18.19 1.14
N ALA A 3 -2.04 17.90 -0.01
CA ALA A 3 -2.58 18.28 -1.31
C ALA A 3 -3.99 17.69 -1.59
N PHE A 4 -4.26 16.47 -1.12
CA PHE A 4 -5.59 15.87 -1.23
C PHE A 4 -6.62 16.63 -0.39
N ILE A 5 -6.29 16.95 0.87
CA ILE A 5 -7.17 17.70 1.78
C ILE A 5 -7.42 19.12 1.24
N GLU A 6 -6.39 19.79 0.77
CA GLU A 6 -6.50 21.11 0.13
C GLU A 6 -7.42 21.06 -1.09
N GLY A 7 -7.26 20.05 -1.94
CA GLY A 7 -8.14 19.83 -3.10
C GLY A 7 -9.59 19.59 -2.70
N VAL A 8 -9.85 18.80 -1.65
CA VAL A 8 -11.19 18.58 -1.11
C VAL A 8 -11.80 19.87 -0.63
N LEU A 9 -11.08 20.67 0.17
CA LEU A 9 -11.61 21.92 0.72
C LEU A 9 -11.74 23.04 -0.32
N LYS A 10 -10.96 23.00 -1.40
CA LYS A 10 -11.19 23.90 -2.55
C LYS A 10 -12.49 23.57 -3.29
N ALA A 11 -12.78 22.28 -3.47
CA ALA A 11 -13.99 21.83 -4.15
C ALA A 11 -15.24 21.92 -3.27
N TRP A 12 -15.08 21.66 -1.98
CA TRP A 12 -16.15 21.64 -0.97
C TRP A 12 -15.71 22.35 0.30
N PRO A 13 -15.83 23.69 0.34
CA PRO A 13 -15.28 24.52 1.43
C PRO A 13 -15.83 24.21 2.82
N ASP A 14 -17.05 23.67 2.91
CA ASP A 14 -17.73 23.42 4.19
C ASP A 14 -17.41 22.06 4.80
N GLN A 15 -16.66 21.23 4.09
CA GLN A 15 -16.28 19.88 4.56
C GLN A 15 -15.41 19.95 5.82
N ARG A 16 -15.66 19.03 6.72
CA ARG A 16 -14.86 18.83 7.93
C ARG A 16 -14.12 17.50 7.88
N ILE A 17 -12.81 17.56 8.04
CA ILE A 17 -11.92 16.41 7.81
C ILE A 17 -11.21 16.05 9.12
N LEU A 18 -11.28 14.79 9.50
CA LEU A 18 -10.63 14.23 10.67
C LEU A 18 -9.53 13.25 10.26
N ILE A 19 -8.30 13.51 10.65
CA ILE A 19 -7.16 12.62 10.45
C ILE A 19 -6.90 11.87 11.76
N VAL A 20 -7.01 10.54 11.72
CA VAL A 20 -6.87 9.69 12.91
C VAL A 20 -5.65 8.79 12.80
N THR A 21 -4.84 8.82 13.83
CA THR A 21 -3.72 7.87 14.00
C THR A 21 -3.68 7.35 15.45
N HIS A 22 -2.95 6.27 15.69
CA HIS A 22 -2.75 5.76 17.04
C HIS A 22 -1.34 6.04 17.60
N VAL A 23 -0.47 6.66 16.81
CA VAL A 23 0.89 7.04 17.21
C VAL A 23 0.95 8.56 17.44
N ARG A 24 1.27 8.95 18.67
CA ARG A 24 1.32 10.36 19.08
C ARG A 24 2.28 11.20 18.22
N GLU A 25 3.45 10.64 17.91
CA GLU A 25 4.49 11.27 17.12
C GLU A 25 3.98 11.60 15.70
N LEU A 26 3.17 10.71 15.11
CA LEU A 26 2.57 10.93 13.78
C LEU A 26 1.55 12.07 13.78
N ILE A 27 0.83 12.31 14.91
CA ILE A 27 -0.11 13.43 15.00
C ILE A 27 0.63 14.75 14.83
N ALA A 28 1.69 14.94 15.62
CA ALA A 28 2.49 16.16 15.60
C ALA A 28 3.21 16.35 14.26
N GLN A 29 3.79 15.27 13.73
CA GLN A 29 4.50 15.28 12.44
C GLN A 29 3.57 15.60 11.28
N ASN A 30 2.44 14.89 11.14
CA ASN A 30 1.48 15.10 10.06
C ASN A 30 0.88 16.50 10.08
N HIS A 31 0.61 17.04 11.29
CA HIS A 31 0.16 18.42 11.46
C HIS A 31 1.25 19.41 11.04
N ALA A 32 2.50 19.24 11.48
CA ALA A 32 3.61 20.12 11.13
C ALA A 32 3.91 20.09 9.62
N GLU A 33 3.86 18.93 8.99
CA GLU A 33 4.01 18.78 7.53
C GLU A 33 2.86 19.45 6.77
N MET A 34 1.62 19.36 7.28
CA MET A 34 0.47 20.08 6.71
C MET A 34 0.70 21.59 6.73
N ILE A 35 1.06 22.15 7.90
CA ILE A 35 1.31 23.58 8.04
C ILE A 35 2.53 24.02 7.23
N GLY A 36 3.55 23.17 7.09
CA GLY A 36 4.72 23.45 6.24
C GLY A 36 4.39 23.58 4.76
N LEU A 37 3.43 22.80 4.28
CA LEU A 37 2.98 22.81 2.87
C LEU A 37 1.85 23.80 2.62
N TRP A 38 1.02 24.03 3.61
CA TRP A 38 -0.11 24.93 3.56
C TRP A 38 -0.22 25.71 4.90
N PRO A 39 0.51 26.85 5.04
CA PRO A 39 0.60 27.61 6.29
C PRO A 39 -0.75 28.10 6.84
N GLU A 40 -1.70 28.40 5.96
CA GLU A 40 -3.03 28.92 6.32
C GLU A 40 -4.08 27.81 6.51
N ALA A 41 -3.66 26.54 6.53
CA ALA A 41 -4.59 25.44 6.71
C ALA A 41 -5.36 25.59 8.03
N PRO A 42 -6.70 25.48 8.03
CA PRO A 42 -7.52 25.57 9.24
C PRO A 42 -7.40 24.28 10.08
N ALA A 43 -6.16 23.95 10.45
CA ALA A 43 -5.78 22.70 11.08
C ALA A 43 -5.58 22.86 12.59
N GLY A 44 -5.99 21.83 13.33
CA GLY A 44 -5.80 21.74 14.76
C GLY A 44 -5.49 20.32 15.22
N ILE A 45 -5.15 20.18 16.50
CA ILE A 45 -4.77 18.92 17.12
C ILE A 45 -5.71 18.56 18.25
N TYR A 46 -6.14 17.29 18.31
CA TYR A 46 -6.82 16.70 19.46
C TYR A 46 -6.03 15.48 19.97
N SER A 47 -5.19 15.70 20.97
CA SER A 47 -4.36 14.65 21.55
C SER A 47 -4.06 14.96 23.02
N ALA A 48 -4.46 14.05 23.92
CA ALA A 48 -4.12 14.14 25.32
C ALA A 48 -2.60 14.10 25.56
N GLY A 49 -1.89 13.27 24.80
CA GLY A 49 -0.43 13.15 24.90
C GLY A 49 0.34 14.38 24.40
N LEU A 50 -0.30 15.30 23.66
CA LEU A 50 0.25 16.58 23.21
C LEU A 50 -0.34 17.78 23.97
N GLY A 51 -1.26 17.53 24.91
CA GLY A 51 -1.90 18.57 25.71
C GLY A 51 -2.85 19.49 24.92
N LYS A 52 -3.27 19.10 23.70
CA LYS A 52 -4.12 19.92 22.82
C LYS A 52 -5.51 19.32 22.65
N ARG A 53 -6.53 20.16 22.60
CA ARG A 53 -7.95 19.79 22.45
C ARG A 53 -8.69 20.78 21.55
N GLU A 54 -8.23 20.95 20.31
CA GLU A 54 -8.76 21.90 19.34
C GLU A 54 -9.92 21.28 18.55
N ALA A 55 -10.97 20.80 19.24
CA ALA A 55 -12.07 20.00 18.70
C ALA A 55 -12.81 20.67 17.53
N GLN A 56 -12.78 21.98 17.41
CA GLN A 56 -13.54 22.75 16.42
C GLN A 56 -12.77 23.00 15.11
N ALA A 57 -11.51 22.56 15.02
CA ALA A 57 -10.72 22.74 13.80
C ALA A 57 -11.39 22.03 12.61
N ARG A 58 -11.36 22.67 11.43
CA ARG A 58 -11.92 22.11 10.19
C ARG A 58 -11.13 20.91 9.73
N ILE A 59 -9.80 20.96 9.84
CA ILE A 59 -8.88 19.84 9.63
C ILE A 59 -8.38 19.44 11.00
N LEU A 60 -8.80 18.30 11.52
CA LEU A 60 -8.46 17.88 12.88
C LEU A 60 -7.55 16.67 12.88
N PHE A 61 -6.33 16.82 13.40
CA PHE A 61 -5.39 15.72 13.63
C PHE A 61 -5.57 15.14 15.03
N ALA A 62 -5.96 13.88 15.13
CA ALA A 62 -6.35 13.30 16.41
C ALA A 62 -5.78 11.91 16.67
N GLY A 63 -5.49 11.62 17.94
CA GLY A 63 -5.16 10.29 18.42
C GLY A 63 -6.41 9.50 18.78
N ILE A 64 -6.57 8.30 18.24
CA ILE A 64 -7.75 7.45 18.51
C ILE A 64 -7.96 7.24 20.02
N GLN A 65 -6.88 7.11 20.81
CA GLN A 65 -6.95 6.95 22.26
C GLN A 65 -7.61 8.16 22.94
N SER A 66 -7.45 9.37 22.37
CA SER A 66 -7.99 10.60 22.92
C SER A 66 -9.45 10.83 22.54
N ILE A 67 -9.89 10.35 21.35
CA ILE A 67 -11.20 10.71 20.79
C ILE A 67 -12.21 9.56 20.76
N HIS A 68 -11.83 8.29 20.96
CA HIS A 68 -12.69 7.12 20.72
C HIS A 68 -14.01 7.11 21.51
N ARG A 69 -14.14 7.90 22.60
CA ARG A 69 -15.36 8.06 23.40
C ARG A 69 -15.97 9.46 23.29
N ARG A 70 -15.50 10.27 22.35
CA ARG A 70 -15.82 11.71 22.26
C ARG A 70 -16.41 12.10 20.89
N ALA A 71 -17.15 11.18 20.26
CA ALA A 71 -17.74 11.44 18.95
C ALA A 71 -18.68 12.66 18.96
N THR A 72 -19.45 12.87 20.04
CA THR A 72 -20.32 14.04 20.20
C THR A 72 -19.55 15.35 20.40
N GLU A 73 -18.39 15.32 21.07
CA GLU A 73 -17.50 16.49 21.21
C GLU A 73 -16.86 16.85 19.88
N ILE A 74 -16.42 15.85 19.12
CA ILE A 74 -15.89 16.03 17.75
C ILE A 74 -17.00 16.54 16.83
N GLY A 75 -18.22 16.00 16.93
CA GLY A 75 -19.38 16.44 16.19
C GLY A 75 -19.38 16.00 14.72
N HIS A 76 -20.08 16.77 13.88
CA HIS A 76 -20.22 16.49 12.45
C HIS A 76 -18.84 16.39 11.79
N THR A 77 -18.65 15.35 11.01
CA THR A 77 -17.42 15.05 10.25
C THR A 77 -17.83 14.44 8.92
N ASP A 78 -17.27 14.92 7.81
CA ASP A 78 -17.60 14.46 6.46
C ASP A 78 -16.63 13.38 5.98
N LEU A 79 -15.36 13.53 6.33
CA LEU A 79 -14.30 12.63 5.91
C LEU A 79 -13.39 12.27 7.08
N VAL A 80 -13.19 10.98 7.29
CA VAL A 80 -12.16 10.45 8.19
C VAL A 80 -11.04 9.85 7.36
N LEU A 81 -9.82 10.35 7.53
CA LEU A 81 -8.59 9.76 7.02
C LEU A 81 -7.90 8.99 8.16
N ILE A 82 -7.63 7.72 7.96
CA ILE A 82 -6.96 6.89 8.97
C ILE A 82 -5.55 6.58 8.47
N ASP A 83 -4.57 7.16 9.13
CA ASP A 83 -3.16 6.89 8.84
C ASP A 83 -2.73 5.55 9.47
N GLU A 84 -1.86 4.81 8.77
CA GLU A 84 -1.44 3.44 9.09
C GLU A 84 -2.64 2.50 9.33
N ALA A 85 -3.60 2.51 8.42
CA ALA A 85 -4.88 1.79 8.55
C ALA A 85 -4.73 0.28 8.80
N HIS A 86 -3.61 -0.33 8.41
CA HIS A 86 -3.32 -1.74 8.68
C HIS A 86 -3.19 -2.08 10.18
N LEU A 87 -2.93 -1.08 11.00
CA LEU A 87 -2.81 -1.26 12.46
C LEU A 87 -4.17 -1.32 13.17
N ILE A 88 -5.29 -1.06 12.49
CA ILE A 88 -6.62 -1.22 13.04
C ILE A 88 -6.88 -2.72 13.24
N PRO A 89 -7.16 -3.20 14.47
CA PRO A 89 -7.41 -4.62 14.69
C PRO A 89 -8.63 -5.14 13.93
N GLY A 90 -8.58 -6.38 13.41
CA GLY A 90 -9.67 -7.00 12.64
C GLY A 90 -10.94 -7.33 13.43
N LYS A 91 -10.93 -7.21 14.77
CA LYS A 91 -12.08 -7.51 15.63
C LYS A 91 -13.16 -6.46 15.50
N SER A 92 -14.44 -6.87 15.62
CA SER A 92 -15.61 -5.99 15.47
C SER A 92 -15.76 -4.93 16.58
N SER A 93 -15.21 -5.15 17.77
CA SER A 93 -15.39 -4.28 18.96
C SER A 93 -14.18 -3.42 19.29
N THR A 94 -13.51 -2.83 18.29
CA THR A 94 -12.33 -1.98 18.49
C THR A 94 -12.71 -0.52 18.79
N MET A 95 -11.76 0.24 19.35
CA MET A 95 -11.92 1.69 19.55
C MET A 95 -12.27 2.41 18.24
N TYR A 96 -11.60 2.04 17.13
CA TYR A 96 -11.87 2.62 15.82
C TYR A 96 -13.31 2.38 15.37
N ARG A 97 -13.79 1.12 15.42
CA ARG A 97 -15.14 0.81 14.94
C ARG A 97 -16.20 1.53 15.75
N ARG A 98 -16.14 1.44 17.08
CA ARG A 98 -17.08 2.14 17.95
C ARG A 98 -17.11 3.64 17.70
N PHE A 99 -15.95 4.25 17.49
CA PHE A 99 -15.83 5.67 17.19
C PHE A 99 -16.43 6.02 15.82
N LEU A 100 -16.10 5.24 14.79
CA LEU A 100 -16.64 5.45 13.44
C LEU A 100 -18.15 5.21 13.38
N ASP A 101 -18.66 4.21 14.10
CA ASP A 101 -20.12 3.96 14.19
C ASP A 101 -20.83 5.13 14.89
N ALA A 102 -20.23 5.69 15.95
CA ALA A 102 -20.76 6.88 16.62
C ALA A 102 -20.73 8.13 15.72
N LEU A 103 -19.67 8.33 14.91
CA LEU A 103 -19.63 9.41 13.93
C LEU A 103 -20.63 9.21 12.80
N LYS A 104 -20.85 7.97 12.33
CA LYS A 104 -21.86 7.66 11.32
C LYS A 104 -23.28 7.88 11.82
N ALA A 105 -23.53 7.73 13.12
CA ALA A 105 -24.80 8.08 13.73
C ALA A 105 -25.06 9.61 13.70
N ILE A 106 -24.00 10.43 13.76
CA ILE A 106 -24.09 11.90 13.64
C ILE A 106 -24.19 12.32 12.16
N ASN A 107 -23.36 11.72 11.30
CA ASN A 107 -23.37 11.95 9.85
C ASN A 107 -23.43 10.62 9.09
N PRO A 108 -24.62 10.16 8.64
CA PRO A 108 -24.76 8.93 7.86
C PRO A 108 -23.98 8.93 6.53
N SER A 109 -23.67 10.10 5.99
CA SER A 109 -22.90 10.26 4.75
C SER A 109 -21.39 10.23 4.95
N LEU A 110 -20.91 10.05 6.19
CA LEU A 110 -19.49 9.98 6.53
C LEU A 110 -18.71 9.05 5.59
N LYS A 111 -17.62 9.57 5.02
CA LYS A 111 -16.65 8.78 4.24
C LYS A 111 -15.43 8.44 5.09
N VAL A 112 -14.89 7.23 4.88
CA VAL A 112 -13.71 6.76 5.61
C VAL A 112 -12.68 6.26 4.60
N ILE A 113 -11.48 6.84 4.62
CA ILE A 113 -10.35 6.45 3.77
C ILE A 113 -9.21 5.99 4.68
N GLY A 114 -8.68 4.81 4.42
CA GLY A 114 -7.46 4.29 5.05
C GLY A 114 -6.23 4.56 4.20
N LEU A 115 -5.17 5.08 4.80
CA LEU A 115 -3.87 5.25 4.18
C LEU A 115 -2.93 4.21 4.76
N THR A 116 -2.22 3.46 3.93
CA THR A 116 -1.28 2.44 4.38
C THR A 116 -0.33 2.01 3.28
N ALA A 117 0.91 1.68 3.64
CA ALA A 117 1.85 1.02 2.74
C ALA A 117 1.54 -0.48 2.56
N THR A 118 0.75 -1.08 3.45
CA THR A 118 0.41 -2.50 3.45
C THR A 118 -1.09 -2.68 3.66
N PRO A 119 -1.90 -2.82 2.59
CA PRO A 119 -3.35 -2.92 2.68
C PRO A 119 -3.85 -4.27 3.22
N PHE A 120 -3.03 -4.95 4.04
CA PHE A 120 -3.30 -6.26 4.59
C PHE A 120 -2.74 -6.44 6.01
N ARG A 121 -3.22 -7.47 6.72
CA ARG A 121 -2.71 -7.92 8.02
C ARG A 121 -2.21 -9.36 7.93
N VAL A 122 -1.26 -9.70 8.80
CA VAL A 122 -0.68 -11.05 8.85
C VAL A 122 -1.72 -12.11 9.24
N ASP A 123 -2.65 -11.74 10.11
CA ASP A 123 -3.64 -12.63 10.72
C ASP A 123 -4.99 -12.68 9.99
N SER A 124 -5.33 -11.67 9.22
CA SER A 124 -6.70 -11.50 8.70
C SER A 124 -6.79 -11.14 7.20
N GLY A 125 -5.67 -11.09 6.48
CA GLY A 125 -5.65 -10.82 5.03
C GLY A 125 -5.91 -9.36 4.68
N MET A 126 -6.51 -9.09 3.52
CA MET A 126 -6.75 -7.74 3.00
C MET A 126 -7.70 -6.94 3.88
N LEU A 127 -7.49 -5.61 3.99
CA LEU A 127 -8.28 -4.73 4.85
C LEU A 127 -9.71 -4.52 4.38
N HIS A 128 -9.98 -4.75 3.10
CA HIS A 128 -11.28 -4.62 2.45
C HIS A 128 -12.00 -5.95 2.22
N GLU A 129 -11.40 -7.09 2.64
CA GLU A 129 -11.98 -8.42 2.48
C GLU A 129 -12.51 -8.99 3.81
N GLY A 130 -13.53 -9.86 3.71
CA GLY A 130 -14.11 -10.59 4.83
C GLY A 130 -15.27 -9.89 5.56
N LYS A 131 -15.98 -10.64 6.42
CA LYS A 131 -17.19 -10.16 7.13
C LYS A 131 -16.97 -8.94 8.01
N ASN A 132 -15.74 -8.75 8.48
CA ASN A 132 -15.37 -7.63 9.36
C ASN A 132 -14.48 -6.61 8.64
N ALA A 133 -14.52 -6.50 7.32
CA ALA A 133 -13.82 -5.46 6.59
C ALA A 133 -14.27 -4.07 7.05
N LEU A 134 -13.32 -3.17 7.25
CA LEU A 134 -13.61 -1.77 7.58
C LEU A 134 -13.75 -0.92 6.32
N PHE A 135 -13.05 -1.30 5.28
CA PHE A 135 -13.05 -0.63 3.97
C PHE A 135 -13.77 -1.52 2.95
N THR A 136 -14.30 -0.90 1.92
CA THR A 136 -15.08 -1.58 0.87
C THR A 136 -14.22 -2.00 -0.32
N ASP A 137 -13.15 -1.24 -0.59
CA ASP A 137 -12.28 -1.46 -1.74
C ASP A 137 -10.94 -0.70 -1.58
N ILE A 138 -10.02 -0.90 -2.53
CA ILE A 138 -8.81 -0.09 -2.70
C ILE A 138 -9.11 0.98 -3.75
N ALA A 139 -9.25 2.23 -3.30
CA ALA A 139 -9.56 3.35 -4.20
C ALA A 139 -8.38 3.74 -5.09
N PHE A 140 -7.15 3.64 -4.58
CA PHE A 140 -5.93 3.97 -5.30
C PHE A 140 -4.74 3.19 -4.76
N GLU A 141 -3.88 2.72 -5.63
CA GLU A 141 -2.62 2.06 -5.30
C GLU A 141 -1.48 2.77 -6.06
N ALA A 142 -0.44 3.17 -5.31
CA ALA A 142 0.80 3.71 -5.87
C ALA A 142 1.90 2.64 -5.75
N PRO A 143 2.23 1.89 -6.81
CA PRO A 143 3.26 0.88 -6.76
C PRO A 143 4.63 1.49 -6.43
N VAL A 144 5.38 0.87 -5.52
CA VAL A 144 6.70 1.36 -5.08
C VAL A 144 7.64 1.53 -6.27
N ARG A 145 7.60 0.61 -7.24
CA ARG A 145 8.41 0.67 -8.46
C ARG A 145 8.12 1.92 -9.27
N ASP A 146 6.84 2.22 -9.51
CA ASP A 146 6.43 3.39 -10.30
C ASP A 146 6.86 4.69 -9.61
N LEU A 147 6.81 4.73 -8.28
CA LEU A 147 7.27 5.88 -7.50
C LEU A 147 8.80 6.05 -7.55
N ILE A 148 9.56 4.96 -7.59
CA ILE A 148 11.02 5.01 -7.80
C ILE A 148 11.34 5.48 -9.23
N ASP A 149 10.70 4.90 -10.23
CA ASP A 149 10.93 5.24 -11.64
C ASP A 149 10.52 6.69 -11.95
N ALA A 150 9.52 7.24 -11.24
CA ALA A 150 9.11 8.65 -11.31
C ALA A 150 9.96 9.59 -10.45
N GLY A 151 10.94 9.08 -9.69
CA GLY A 151 11.82 9.90 -8.85
C GLY A 151 11.20 10.41 -7.55
N TYR A 152 10.05 9.85 -7.11
CA TYR A 152 9.43 10.18 -5.82
C TYR A 152 10.01 9.37 -4.65
N LEU A 153 10.64 8.23 -4.93
CA LEU A 153 11.32 7.40 -3.95
C LEU A 153 12.76 7.11 -4.39
N SER A 154 13.65 6.97 -3.42
CA SER A 154 15.04 6.56 -3.63
C SER A 154 15.11 5.08 -3.99
N PRO A 155 15.93 4.68 -4.97
CA PRO A 155 16.19 3.28 -5.28
C PRO A 155 16.74 2.50 -4.08
N LEU A 156 16.48 1.19 -4.08
CA LEU A 156 17.02 0.25 -3.09
C LEU A 156 17.98 -0.72 -3.79
N VAL A 157 19.16 -0.85 -3.23
CA VAL A 157 20.19 -1.83 -3.64
C VAL A 157 20.29 -2.88 -2.54
N SER A 158 20.25 -4.16 -2.89
CA SER A 158 20.37 -5.24 -1.91
C SER A 158 21.63 -6.03 -2.17
N LYS A 159 22.43 -6.22 -1.10
CA LYS A 159 23.54 -7.17 -1.13
C LYS A 159 23.30 -8.33 -0.18
N GLN A 160 23.73 -9.51 -0.58
CA GLN A 160 23.66 -10.68 0.28
C GLN A 160 24.83 -10.68 1.24
N PRO A 161 24.59 -10.61 2.56
CA PRO A 161 25.64 -10.81 3.56
C PRO A 161 26.14 -12.26 3.56
N ALA A 162 27.42 -12.45 3.86
CA ALA A 162 28.00 -13.75 4.14
C ALA A 162 27.50 -14.29 5.48
N THR A 163 27.40 -13.41 6.49
CA THR A 163 26.84 -13.73 7.81
C THR A 163 25.32 -13.90 7.71
N ARG A 164 24.79 -15.01 8.25
CA ARG A 164 23.36 -15.31 8.27
C ARG A 164 22.88 -15.66 9.66
N LEU A 165 21.69 -15.16 10.00
CA LEU A 165 21.02 -15.49 11.27
C LEU A 165 20.22 -16.78 11.11
N ASP A 166 20.54 -17.80 11.91
CA ASP A 166 19.77 -19.06 11.93
C ASP A 166 18.61 -18.98 12.93
N VAL A 167 17.39 -19.03 12.39
CA VAL A 167 16.15 -19.02 13.16
C VAL A 167 15.33 -20.28 12.97
N SER A 168 15.94 -21.36 12.49
CA SER A 168 15.26 -22.63 12.19
C SER A 168 14.60 -23.26 13.44
N LYS A 169 15.16 -23.01 14.63
CA LYS A 169 14.69 -23.52 15.92
C LYS A 169 13.81 -22.54 16.69
N VAL A 170 13.54 -21.34 16.16
CA VAL A 170 12.76 -20.32 16.86
C VAL A 170 11.28 -20.56 16.68
N GLY A 171 10.55 -20.69 17.79
CA GLY A 171 9.10 -20.85 17.82
C GLY A 171 8.36 -19.60 17.30
N THR A 172 7.05 -19.77 16.97
CA THR A 172 6.19 -18.69 16.48
C THR A 172 4.96 -18.50 17.34
N ARG A 173 4.54 -17.23 17.52
CA ARG A 173 3.33 -16.87 18.26
C ARG A 173 2.67 -15.68 17.56
N ALA A 174 1.36 -15.70 17.42
CA ALA A 174 0.58 -14.62 16.77
C ALA A 174 1.10 -14.20 15.38
N GLY A 175 1.59 -15.17 14.60
CA GLY A 175 2.03 -14.94 13.22
C GLY A 175 3.48 -14.45 13.07
N ASP A 176 4.23 -14.20 14.15
CA ASP A 176 5.65 -13.84 14.08
C ASP A 176 6.49 -14.69 15.04
N TYR A 177 7.80 -14.54 15.05
CA TYR A 177 8.72 -15.24 15.94
C TYR A 177 8.50 -14.84 17.41
N ILE A 178 8.69 -15.81 18.32
CA ILE A 178 8.71 -15.53 19.76
C ILE A 178 9.94 -14.68 20.05
N GLN A 179 9.71 -13.45 20.49
CA GLN A 179 10.74 -12.41 20.64
C GLN A 179 11.93 -12.84 21.51
N ARG A 180 11.66 -13.48 22.65
CA ARG A 180 12.69 -13.95 23.57
C ARG A 180 13.59 -15.01 22.92
N ASP A 181 12.99 -15.99 22.27
CA ASP A 181 13.71 -17.09 21.63
C ASP A 181 14.49 -16.60 20.41
N LEU A 182 13.93 -15.63 19.69
CA LEU A 182 14.57 -14.98 18.57
C LEU A 182 15.83 -14.22 19.02
N ALA A 183 15.73 -13.42 20.08
CA ALA A 183 16.88 -12.69 20.61
C ALA A 183 17.99 -13.66 21.02
N ALA A 184 17.66 -14.72 21.77
CA ALA A 184 18.64 -15.71 22.17
C ALA A 184 19.33 -16.44 21.01
N ALA A 185 18.63 -16.64 19.89
CA ALA A 185 19.19 -17.33 18.73
C ALA A 185 20.15 -16.47 17.89
N VAL A 186 19.97 -15.13 17.87
CA VAL A 186 20.71 -14.22 16.99
C VAL A 186 21.70 -13.32 17.72
N ASP A 187 21.53 -13.12 19.02
CA ASP A 187 22.35 -12.23 19.84
C ASP A 187 23.51 -13.02 20.47
N THR A 188 24.49 -13.36 19.65
CA THR A 188 25.76 -13.93 20.12
C THR A 188 26.92 -13.01 19.70
N GLU A 189 27.96 -12.92 20.54
CA GLU A 189 29.11 -12.06 20.30
C GLU A 189 29.74 -12.29 18.92
N ALA A 190 29.91 -13.57 18.54
CA ALA A 190 30.50 -13.93 17.25
C ALA A 190 29.66 -13.47 16.06
N ILE A 191 28.33 -13.67 16.12
CA ILE A 191 27.39 -13.28 15.07
C ILE A 191 27.31 -11.75 14.98
N THR A 192 27.17 -11.07 16.13
CA THR A 192 27.10 -9.61 16.21
C THR A 192 28.37 -8.96 15.65
N ARG A 193 29.55 -9.44 16.07
CA ARG A 193 30.84 -8.96 15.54
C ARG A 193 30.96 -9.17 14.03
N ALA A 194 30.65 -10.36 13.53
CA ALA A 194 30.72 -10.68 12.11
C ALA A 194 29.77 -9.78 11.30
N ALA A 195 28.53 -9.62 11.74
CA ALA A 195 27.52 -8.79 11.07
C ALA A 195 27.95 -7.31 11.06
N VAL A 196 28.42 -6.75 12.17
CA VAL A 196 28.87 -5.34 12.26
C VAL A 196 30.08 -5.11 11.37
N THR A 197 31.06 -6.02 11.38
CA THR A 197 32.23 -5.93 10.49
C THR A 197 31.81 -5.89 9.03
N GLU A 198 30.85 -6.73 8.65
CA GLU A 198 30.33 -6.78 7.29
C GLU A 198 29.51 -5.53 6.92
N ILE A 199 28.69 -4.99 7.85
CA ILE A 199 27.99 -3.72 7.66
C ILE A 199 28.99 -2.59 7.41
N ILE A 200 30.06 -2.50 8.18
CA ILE A 200 31.10 -1.48 8.02
C ILE A 200 31.79 -1.63 6.67
N ALA A 201 32.13 -2.86 6.27
CA ALA A 201 32.80 -3.12 4.99
C ALA A 201 31.97 -2.65 3.79
N HIS A 202 30.67 -2.95 3.79
CA HIS A 202 29.73 -2.53 2.74
C HIS A 202 29.27 -1.07 2.87
N GLY A 203 29.33 -0.51 4.07
CA GLY A 203 28.86 0.84 4.39
C GLY A 203 29.89 1.95 4.27
N ARG A 204 31.12 1.69 3.75
CA ARG A 204 32.22 2.68 3.76
C ARG A 204 31.81 4.03 3.18
N ASP A 205 31.09 4.02 2.06
CA ASP A 205 30.64 5.21 1.34
C ASP A 205 29.25 5.70 1.77
N ARG A 206 28.64 5.07 2.80
CA ARG A 206 27.32 5.40 3.34
C ARG A 206 27.44 6.26 4.59
N LYS A 207 26.51 7.21 4.75
CA LYS A 207 26.60 8.25 5.79
C LYS A 207 25.63 8.05 6.95
N SER A 208 24.47 7.42 6.72
CA SER A 208 23.35 7.40 7.66
C SER A 208 22.71 5.99 7.70
N TRP A 209 22.99 5.24 8.78
CA TRP A 209 22.67 3.82 8.87
C TRP A 209 21.58 3.52 9.88
N LEU A 210 20.72 2.55 9.56
CA LEU A 210 19.76 1.99 10.50
C LEU A 210 20.01 0.49 10.66
N ALA A 211 20.17 0.01 11.89
CA ALA A 211 20.22 -1.39 12.25
C ALA A 211 18.94 -1.79 13.00
N PHE A 212 18.13 -2.65 12.40
CA PHE A 212 16.92 -3.20 13.02
C PHE A 212 17.27 -4.50 13.74
N CYS A 213 17.26 -4.47 15.06
CA CYS A 213 17.69 -5.56 15.93
C CYS A 213 16.52 -6.37 16.47
N SER A 214 16.78 -7.63 16.88
CA SER A 214 15.79 -8.58 17.37
C SER A 214 15.38 -8.34 18.82
N GLY A 215 16.17 -7.62 19.61
CA GLY A 215 15.92 -7.34 21.02
C GLY A 215 16.59 -6.04 21.45
N VAL A 216 16.26 -5.59 22.67
CA VAL A 216 16.87 -4.39 23.28
C VAL A 216 18.36 -4.64 23.52
N GLU A 217 18.70 -5.77 24.17
CA GLU A 217 20.10 -6.13 24.44
C GLU A 217 20.88 -6.37 23.14
N HIS A 218 20.29 -7.04 22.16
CA HIS A 218 20.91 -7.19 20.85
C HIS A 218 21.25 -5.83 20.22
N ALA A 219 20.36 -4.82 20.34
CA ALA A 219 20.64 -3.49 19.81
C ALA A 219 21.77 -2.78 20.59
N ARG A 220 21.90 -3.02 21.90
CA ARG A 220 23.02 -2.53 22.73
C ARG A 220 24.35 -3.15 22.29
N HIS A 221 24.39 -4.50 22.18
CA HIS A 221 25.59 -5.20 21.72
C HIS A 221 26.02 -4.79 20.32
N VAL A 222 25.06 -4.58 19.39
CA VAL A 222 25.34 -4.05 18.06
C VAL A 222 25.92 -2.64 18.14
N ALA A 223 25.40 -1.77 19.00
CA ALA A 223 25.90 -0.40 19.15
C ALA A 223 27.30 -0.36 19.79
N GLU A 224 27.55 -1.21 20.78
CA GLU A 224 28.87 -1.40 21.41
C GLU A 224 29.90 -1.90 20.40
N GLU A 225 29.53 -2.89 19.60
CA GLU A 225 30.42 -3.43 18.57
C GLU A 225 30.71 -2.39 17.46
N PHE A 226 29.73 -1.57 17.06
CA PHE A 226 29.99 -0.43 16.18
C PHE A 226 30.99 0.54 16.80
N ALA A 227 30.84 0.87 18.08
CA ALA A 227 31.76 1.77 18.78
C ALA A 227 33.17 1.18 18.87
N HIS A 228 33.31 -0.12 19.17
CA HIS A 228 34.60 -0.83 19.17
C HIS A 228 35.31 -0.76 17.81
N GLN A 229 34.55 -0.76 16.72
CA GLN A 229 35.08 -0.65 15.37
C GLN A 229 35.11 0.80 14.83
N GLY A 230 34.95 1.81 15.71
CA GLY A 230 35.15 3.24 15.39
C GLY A 230 33.95 3.91 14.72
N ILE A 231 32.76 3.31 14.73
CA ILE A 231 31.54 3.90 14.17
C ILE A 231 30.69 4.49 15.31
N THR A 232 30.32 5.77 15.18
CA THR A 232 29.39 6.41 16.12
C THR A 232 28.00 5.79 15.98
N CYS A 233 27.58 5.07 17.01
CA CYS A 233 26.25 4.45 17.07
C CYS A 233 25.53 4.84 18.36
N ARG A 234 24.21 5.02 18.27
CA ARG A 234 23.31 5.21 19.41
C ARG A 234 22.12 4.26 19.30
N THR A 235 21.53 3.98 20.44
CA THR A 235 20.31 3.17 20.53
C THR A 235 19.10 4.03 20.84
N ILE A 236 17.93 3.64 20.30
CA ILE A 236 16.62 4.25 20.62
C ILE A 236 15.64 3.13 20.93
N PHE A 237 14.99 3.20 22.08
CA PHE A 237 14.00 2.22 22.56
C PHE A 237 12.67 2.90 22.90
N GLY A 238 11.64 2.10 23.20
CA GLY A 238 10.32 2.59 23.57
C GLY A 238 10.30 3.43 24.84
N ASP A 239 11.16 3.10 25.80
CA ASP A 239 11.36 3.74 27.10
C ASP A 239 12.38 4.90 27.09
N THR A 240 13.09 5.12 25.96
CA THR A 240 14.00 6.29 25.84
C THR A 240 13.22 7.58 26.06
N PRO A 241 13.64 8.43 27.03
CA PRO A 241 12.99 9.71 27.29
C PRO A 241 12.87 10.56 26.02
N LYS A 242 11.78 11.35 25.94
CA LYS A 242 11.48 12.10 24.71
C LYS A 242 12.59 13.07 24.35
N GLU A 243 13.10 13.81 25.32
CA GLU A 243 14.15 14.83 25.14
C GLU A 243 15.45 14.17 24.63
N GLU A 244 15.83 13.04 25.21
CA GLU A 244 16.98 12.27 24.78
C GLU A 244 16.78 11.70 23.37
N ARG A 245 15.60 11.15 23.08
CA ARG A 245 15.25 10.63 21.75
C ARG A 245 15.33 11.73 20.69
N ASP A 246 14.76 12.90 20.97
CA ASP A 246 14.75 14.05 20.05
C ASP A 246 16.20 14.54 19.82
N ALA A 247 17.04 14.58 20.85
CA ALA A 247 18.46 14.95 20.76
C ALA A 247 19.25 13.95 19.89
N ILE A 248 19.06 12.62 20.11
CA ILE A 248 19.71 11.58 19.33
C ILE A 248 19.29 11.67 17.85
N ILE A 249 18.00 11.84 17.57
CA ILE A 249 17.47 11.98 16.20
C ILE A 249 18.04 13.24 15.53
N ALA A 250 18.13 14.34 16.24
CA ALA A 250 18.70 15.59 15.73
C ALA A 250 20.19 15.41 15.38
N ALA A 251 20.98 14.81 16.28
CA ALA A 251 22.39 14.51 16.06
C ALA A 251 22.60 13.55 14.87
N PHE A 252 21.74 12.53 14.74
CA PHE A 252 21.78 11.62 13.60
C PHE A 252 21.47 12.33 12.26
N LYS A 253 20.47 13.23 12.25
CA LYS A 253 20.15 14.03 11.06
C LYS A 253 21.27 14.99 10.66
N ARG A 254 22.07 15.49 11.62
CA ARG A 254 23.24 16.34 11.36
C ARG A 254 24.49 15.53 10.94
N GLY A 255 24.43 14.18 11.00
CA GLY A 255 25.54 13.30 10.68
C GLY A 255 26.60 13.16 11.80
N GLU A 256 26.34 13.64 13.01
CA GLU A 256 27.19 13.46 14.20
C GLU A 256 27.15 12.01 14.70
N ILE A 257 26.02 11.33 14.48
CA ILE A 257 25.82 9.91 14.72
C ILE A 257 25.65 9.23 13.37
N ARG A 258 26.53 8.25 13.05
CA ARG A 258 26.48 7.54 11.77
C ARG A 258 25.45 6.42 11.75
N ALA A 259 25.25 5.73 12.87
CA ALA A 259 24.37 4.59 12.96
C ALA A 259 23.35 4.71 14.10
N LEU A 260 22.13 4.25 13.88
CA LEU A 260 21.15 4.01 14.93
C LEU A 260 20.80 2.53 14.98
N ALA A 261 20.90 1.92 16.15
CA ALA A 261 20.45 0.55 16.41
C ALA A 261 19.16 0.58 17.24
N SER A 262 18.14 -0.16 16.81
CA SER A 262 16.84 -0.12 17.47
C SER A 262 16.05 -1.41 17.34
N MET A 263 15.17 -1.62 18.31
CA MET A 263 14.17 -2.67 18.30
C MET A 263 12.77 -2.05 18.30
N GLY A 264 12.11 -2.06 17.13
CA GLY A 264 10.69 -1.72 16.98
C GLY A 264 10.33 -0.25 16.89
N VAL A 265 11.13 0.68 17.40
CA VAL A 265 10.75 2.11 17.51
C VAL A 265 10.95 2.89 16.21
N LEU A 266 11.98 2.58 15.44
CA LEU A 266 12.29 3.31 14.21
C LEU A 266 11.46 2.86 13.00
N THR A 267 10.54 1.92 13.19
CA THR A 267 9.65 1.39 12.12
C THR A 267 8.45 2.29 11.86
N THR A 268 7.99 3.07 12.86
CA THR A 268 6.85 3.99 12.73
C THR A 268 7.21 5.36 13.28
N GLY A 269 6.73 6.43 12.66
CA GLY A 269 6.91 7.82 13.13
C GLY A 269 8.32 8.40 13.03
N PHE A 270 9.33 7.60 12.63
CA PHE A 270 10.71 8.07 12.47
C PHE A 270 10.92 8.70 11.09
N ASN A 271 11.35 9.95 11.04
CA ASN A 271 11.61 10.67 9.80
C ASN A 271 13.09 11.08 9.69
N ALA A 272 13.87 10.26 8.96
CA ALA A 272 15.26 10.55 8.58
C ALA A 272 15.46 10.19 7.10
N PRO A 273 15.20 11.13 6.17
CA PRO A 273 15.28 10.87 4.73
C PRO A 273 16.68 10.48 4.24
N ALA A 274 17.73 10.96 4.92
CA ALA A 274 19.12 10.72 4.55
C ALA A 274 19.62 9.28 4.78
N VAL A 275 18.79 8.39 5.36
CA VAL A 275 19.18 6.98 5.57
C VAL A 275 19.52 6.32 4.24
N ASP A 276 20.78 5.90 4.11
CA ASP A 276 21.37 5.33 2.90
C ASP A 276 21.92 3.90 3.08
N LEU A 277 21.82 3.36 4.32
CA LEU A 277 22.06 1.95 4.63
C LEU A 277 21.06 1.43 5.67
N ILE A 278 20.49 0.25 5.41
CA ILE A 278 19.66 -0.51 6.32
C ILE A 278 20.25 -1.89 6.54
N ALA A 279 20.53 -2.23 7.80
CA ALA A 279 20.90 -3.58 8.22
C ALA A 279 19.71 -4.28 8.89
N LEU A 280 19.23 -5.35 8.29
CA LEU A 280 18.16 -6.17 8.83
C LEU A 280 18.75 -7.30 9.69
N LEU A 281 18.89 -7.03 10.98
CA LEU A 281 19.34 -7.99 12.00
C LEU A 281 18.16 -8.59 12.78
N ARG A 282 16.94 -8.36 12.30
CA ARG A 282 15.69 -8.87 12.86
C ARG A 282 14.96 -9.73 11.85
N PRO A 283 14.98 -11.06 11.99
CA PRO A 283 14.05 -11.92 11.28
C PRO A 283 12.61 -11.62 11.67
N THR A 284 11.71 -11.58 10.68
CA THR A 284 10.27 -11.42 10.92
C THR A 284 9.45 -12.24 9.94
N LYS A 285 8.28 -12.71 10.38
CA LYS A 285 7.25 -13.31 9.53
C LYS A 285 6.20 -12.28 9.11
N SER A 286 6.26 -11.06 9.69
CA SER A 286 5.39 -9.96 9.33
C SER A 286 5.88 -9.25 8.08
N ALA A 287 5.18 -9.43 6.97
CA ALA A 287 5.44 -8.72 5.73
C ALA A 287 5.29 -7.20 5.89
N GLY A 288 4.32 -6.75 6.70
CA GLY A 288 4.14 -5.33 7.03
C GLY A 288 5.35 -4.72 7.75
N LEU A 289 5.89 -5.42 8.75
CA LEU A 289 7.08 -4.97 9.47
C LEU A 289 8.31 -4.90 8.54
N TYR A 290 8.47 -5.90 7.66
CA TYR A 290 9.53 -5.91 6.67
C TYR A 290 9.44 -4.68 5.75
N VAL A 291 8.24 -4.40 5.19
CA VAL A 291 8.01 -3.23 4.33
C VAL A 291 8.28 -1.92 5.08
N GLN A 292 7.88 -1.80 6.34
CA GLN A 292 8.15 -0.63 7.17
C GLN A 292 9.64 -0.41 7.43
N MET A 293 10.40 -1.48 7.74
CA MET A 293 11.85 -1.39 7.95
C MET A 293 12.57 -0.92 6.68
N VAL A 294 12.33 -1.58 5.55
CA VAL A 294 12.99 -1.26 4.27
C VAL A 294 12.52 0.08 3.71
N GLY A 295 11.24 0.42 3.90
CA GLY A 295 10.64 1.69 3.49
C GLY A 295 11.28 2.93 4.14
N ARG A 296 12.05 2.78 5.24
CA ARG A 296 12.84 3.91 5.76
C ARG A 296 13.95 4.34 4.81
N GLY A 297 14.44 3.43 3.97
CA GLY A 297 15.47 3.70 2.97
C GLY A 297 14.96 4.28 1.65
N THR A 298 13.65 4.26 1.38
CA THR A 298 13.12 4.76 0.10
C THR A 298 12.94 6.28 0.04
N ARG A 299 13.14 7.01 1.13
CA ARG A 299 12.95 8.46 1.16
C ARG A 299 14.05 9.18 0.42
N LEU A 300 13.69 10.25 -0.29
CA LEU A 300 14.65 11.12 -0.98
C LEU A 300 15.36 12.04 0.00
N ALA A 301 16.66 12.25 -0.25
CA ALA A 301 17.46 13.26 0.44
C ALA A 301 18.51 13.84 -0.51
N PRO A 302 18.97 15.09 -0.32
CA PRO A 302 20.05 15.66 -1.10
C PRO A 302 21.32 14.81 -1.01
N GLY A 303 21.93 14.50 -2.16
CA GLY A 303 23.15 13.70 -2.27
C GLY A 303 22.99 12.21 -1.97
N LYS A 304 21.76 11.71 -1.86
CA LYS A 304 21.47 10.28 -1.72
C LYS A 304 21.05 9.69 -3.07
N GLU A 305 21.85 8.80 -3.61
CA GLU A 305 21.57 8.12 -4.88
C GLU A 305 20.64 6.91 -4.69
N ASN A 306 20.90 6.12 -3.65
CA ASN A 306 20.12 4.92 -3.32
C ASN A 306 20.28 4.56 -1.84
N CYS A 307 19.59 3.52 -1.38
CA CYS A 307 19.80 2.94 -0.05
C CYS A 307 20.22 1.48 -0.16
N LEU A 308 21.33 1.15 0.46
CA LEU A 308 21.84 -0.22 0.57
C LEU A 308 21.08 -0.98 1.66
N VAL A 309 20.54 -2.14 1.32
CA VAL A 309 19.88 -3.06 2.26
C VAL A 309 20.71 -4.32 2.43
N LEU A 310 21.18 -4.55 3.64
CA LEU A 310 21.91 -5.76 4.04
C LEU A 310 20.97 -6.64 4.86
N ASP A 311 20.55 -7.77 4.30
CA ASP A 311 19.59 -8.68 4.92
C ASP A 311 20.26 -9.91 5.54
N PHE A 312 20.73 -9.77 6.78
CA PHE A 312 21.26 -10.86 7.58
C PHE A 312 20.19 -11.86 8.02
N ALA A 313 18.95 -11.39 8.06
CA ALA A 313 17.80 -12.08 8.64
C ALA A 313 17.01 -12.95 7.64
N GLY A 314 17.35 -12.88 6.35
CA GLY A 314 16.65 -13.61 5.29
C GLY A 314 15.20 -13.14 5.06
N ASN A 315 14.89 -11.89 5.40
CA ASN A 315 13.56 -11.33 5.22
C ASN A 315 13.19 -11.16 3.75
N VAL A 316 14.15 -10.71 2.92
CA VAL A 316 13.98 -10.60 1.47
C VAL A 316 13.65 -11.97 0.86
N ARG A 317 14.33 -13.02 1.31
CA ARG A 317 14.06 -14.39 0.88
C ARG A 317 12.68 -14.88 1.30
N ARG A 318 12.23 -14.49 2.49
CA ARG A 318 10.94 -14.91 3.06
C ARG A 318 9.75 -14.18 2.47
N HIS A 319 9.87 -12.88 2.24
CA HIS A 319 8.77 -12.01 1.83
C HIS A 319 8.80 -11.61 0.35
N GLY A 320 9.94 -11.76 -0.30
CA GLY A 320 10.18 -11.27 -1.65
C GLY A 320 10.62 -9.80 -1.71
N PRO A 321 10.77 -9.27 -2.92
CA PRO A 321 11.03 -7.86 -3.17
C PRO A 321 9.93 -6.98 -2.57
N ILE A 322 10.31 -5.81 -2.04
CA ILE A 322 9.38 -4.91 -1.34
C ILE A 322 8.18 -4.47 -2.21
N ASP A 323 8.39 -4.33 -3.49
CA ASP A 323 7.38 -3.95 -4.49
C ASP A 323 6.45 -5.12 -4.93
N LEU A 324 6.76 -6.35 -4.49
CA LEU A 324 5.96 -7.55 -4.77
C LEU A 324 5.38 -8.21 -3.51
N VAL A 325 5.59 -7.61 -2.35
CA VAL A 325 5.09 -8.16 -1.09
C VAL A 325 3.56 -8.22 -1.10
N ARG A 326 3.03 -9.45 -0.91
CA ARG A 326 1.58 -9.71 -0.83
C ARG A 326 1.26 -10.49 0.44
N PRO A 327 0.05 -10.35 0.99
CA PRO A 327 -0.38 -11.19 2.10
C PRO A 327 -0.43 -12.65 1.65
N LYS A 328 0.09 -13.56 2.47
CA LYS A 328 -0.18 -14.99 2.32
C LYS A 328 -1.63 -15.23 2.74
N ARG A 329 -2.43 -15.85 1.88
CA ARG A 329 -3.80 -16.24 2.24
C ARG A 329 -3.76 -17.41 3.22
N PRO A 330 -4.65 -17.45 4.23
CA PRO A 330 -4.81 -18.62 5.08
C PRO A 330 -5.13 -19.83 4.20
N GLY A 331 -4.31 -20.90 4.26
CA GLY A 331 -4.47 -22.11 3.45
C GLY A 331 -3.59 -22.19 2.20
N GLU A 332 -2.89 -21.16 1.78
CA GLU A 332 -1.80 -21.28 0.81
C GLU A 332 -0.56 -21.89 1.49
N GLY A 333 -0.61 -23.20 1.70
CA GLY A 333 0.51 -24.03 2.07
C GLY A 333 1.48 -24.18 0.91
N GLY A 334 2.46 -23.30 0.83
CA GLY A 334 3.53 -23.34 -0.12
C GLY A 334 4.69 -22.55 0.41
N GLY A 335 5.39 -23.09 1.41
CA GLY A 335 6.62 -22.54 1.96
C GLY A 335 7.80 -22.67 1.00
N GLY A 336 7.71 -22.07 -0.18
CA GLY A 336 8.85 -21.89 -1.07
C GLY A 336 9.39 -20.47 -0.93
N ASP A 337 10.69 -20.35 -0.69
CA ASP A 337 11.37 -19.06 -0.82
C ASP A 337 11.15 -18.52 -2.24
N ALA A 338 10.95 -17.23 -2.36
CA ALA A 338 10.79 -16.60 -3.66
C ALA A 338 12.10 -16.76 -4.48
N PRO A 339 12.06 -17.06 -5.81
CA PRO A 339 13.25 -17.45 -6.59
C PRO A 339 14.20 -16.28 -6.90
N THR A 340 15.48 -16.33 -6.45
CA THR A 340 16.52 -15.33 -6.72
C THR A 340 17.87 -15.91 -7.06
N LYS A 341 18.76 -15.04 -7.49
CA LYS A 341 20.20 -15.29 -7.68
C LYS A 341 21.02 -14.12 -7.16
N VAL A 342 22.28 -14.39 -6.88
CA VAL A 342 23.27 -13.38 -6.48
C VAL A 342 24.10 -13.03 -7.71
N CYS A 343 24.36 -11.76 -7.91
CA CYS A 343 25.27 -11.30 -8.95
C CYS A 343 26.72 -11.67 -8.59
N PRO A 344 27.47 -12.33 -9.46
CA PRO A 344 28.85 -12.72 -9.16
C PRO A 344 29.83 -11.55 -9.12
N GLU A 345 29.47 -10.41 -9.71
CA GLU A 345 30.33 -9.23 -9.79
C GLU A 345 30.15 -8.26 -8.62
N CYS A 346 28.91 -8.11 -8.11
CA CYS A 346 28.62 -7.10 -7.08
C CYS A 346 27.84 -7.65 -5.88
N ASP A 347 27.63 -8.95 -5.79
CA ASP A 347 26.90 -9.65 -4.74
C ASP A 347 25.44 -9.17 -4.54
N SER A 348 24.90 -8.41 -5.49
CA SER A 348 23.52 -7.96 -5.44
C SER A 348 22.57 -9.14 -5.57
N ILE A 349 21.53 -9.14 -4.73
CA ILE A 349 20.47 -10.13 -4.78
C ILE A 349 19.45 -9.66 -5.81
N ILE A 350 19.24 -10.43 -6.87
CA ILE A 350 18.40 -10.07 -8.00
C ILE A 350 17.40 -11.17 -8.33
N ALA A 351 16.31 -10.86 -9.06
CA ALA A 351 15.34 -11.85 -9.49
C ALA A 351 16.01 -12.96 -10.30
N LEU A 352 15.60 -14.22 -10.10
CA LEU A 352 16.12 -15.34 -10.86
C LEU A 352 15.95 -15.16 -12.38
N SER A 353 14.87 -14.45 -12.77
CA SER A 353 14.53 -14.13 -14.16
C SER A 353 15.31 -12.95 -14.75
N ALA A 354 16.07 -12.18 -13.96
CA ALA A 354 16.85 -11.06 -14.48
C ALA A 354 17.95 -11.58 -15.40
N THR A 355 18.05 -11.04 -16.60
CA THR A 355 19.10 -11.35 -17.58
C THR A 355 20.31 -10.45 -17.41
N GLU A 356 20.14 -9.32 -16.73
CA GLU A 356 21.16 -8.33 -16.43
C GLU A 356 21.03 -7.88 -14.97
N CYS A 357 22.14 -7.61 -14.31
CA CYS A 357 22.15 -7.08 -12.95
C CYS A 357 21.75 -5.59 -13.00
N PRO A 358 20.70 -5.17 -12.29
CA PRO A 358 20.29 -3.76 -12.29
C PRO A 358 21.27 -2.81 -11.59
N ASP A 359 22.19 -3.38 -10.77
CA ASP A 359 23.11 -2.58 -9.96
C ASP A 359 24.48 -2.39 -10.62
N CYS A 360 24.98 -3.38 -11.37
CA CYS A 360 26.31 -3.31 -11.99
C CYS A 360 26.33 -3.59 -13.50
N GLY A 361 25.19 -3.92 -14.10
CA GLY A 361 25.11 -4.22 -15.53
C GLY A 361 25.66 -5.60 -15.95
N TYR A 362 26.02 -6.47 -14.99
CA TYR A 362 26.48 -7.82 -15.33
C TYR A 362 25.40 -8.60 -16.07
N VAL A 363 25.72 -9.06 -17.30
CA VAL A 363 24.84 -9.88 -18.12
C VAL A 363 25.02 -11.34 -17.75
N PHE A 364 23.94 -11.97 -17.28
CA PHE A 364 23.97 -13.38 -16.92
C PHE A 364 23.97 -14.26 -18.17
N PRO A 365 24.87 -15.26 -18.27
CA PRO A 365 24.88 -16.20 -19.40
C PRO A 365 23.53 -16.92 -19.51
N ALA A 366 23.08 -17.13 -20.75
CA ALA A 366 21.87 -17.89 -21.03
C ALA A 366 21.98 -19.29 -20.40
N ARG A 367 21.00 -19.65 -19.59
CA ARG A 367 21.01 -20.86 -18.78
C ARG A 367 20.86 -22.10 -19.68
N GLU A 368 21.90 -22.91 -19.77
CA GLU A 368 21.74 -24.29 -20.18
C GLU A 368 20.93 -25.04 -19.12
N VAL A 369 19.85 -25.68 -19.57
CA VAL A 369 18.93 -26.40 -18.66
C VAL A 369 19.61 -27.68 -18.17
N LYS A 370 20.33 -27.61 -17.05
CA LYS A 370 20.69 -28.77 -16.23
C LYS A 370 20.00 -28.66 -14.89
N ILE A 371 19.09 -29.57 -14.64
CA ILE A 371 18.30 -29.66 -13.41
C ILE A 371 19.23 -30.10 -12.27
N ALA A 372 19.54 -29.19 -11.34
CA ALA A 372 20.11 -29.53 -10.05
C ALA A 372 19.46 -28.67 -8.96
N PRO A 373 19.09 -29.24 -7.79
CA PRO A 373 18.31 -28.56 -6.76
C PRO A 373 19.26 -27.80 -5.81
N THR A 374 19.43 -26.50 -5.98
CA THR A 374 20.03 -25.66 -4.94
C THR A 374 19.30 -24.32 -4.85
N ALA A 375 19.04 -23.94 -3.62
CA ALA A 375 18.18 -22.83 -3.22
C ALA A 375 18.71 -21.46 -3.67
N ALA A 376 17.80 -20.64 -4.17
CA ALA A 376 18.05 -19.32 -4.71
C ALA A 376 17.73 -18.20 -3.71
N THR A 377 18.37 -17.08 -3.85
CA THR A 377 18.24 -15.84 -3.06
C THR A 377 17.59 -14.71 -3.87
N LEU A 378 16.80 -13.82 -3.24
CA LEU A 378 15.86 -12.89 -3.89
C LEU A 378 16.25 -11.40 -3.86
N PRO A 379 15.86 -10.57 -4.88
CA PRO A 379 16.07 -9.14 -4.89
C PRO A 379 15.09 -8.38 -3.98
N VAL A 380 15.50 -7.19 -3.57
CA VAL A 380 14.64 -6.23 -2.85
C VAL A 380 13.64 -5.56 -3.79
N LEU A 381 13.96 -5.47 -5.09
CA LEU A 381 13.10 -4.93 -6.13
C LEU A 381 12.84 -5.96 -7.24
N SER A 382 11.63 -5.97 -7.80
CA SER A 382 11.29 -6.78 -8.95
C SER A 382 11.99 -6.30 -10.23
N PRO A 383 12.19 -7.16 -11.25
CA PRO A 383 12.66 -6.71 -12.55
C PRO A 383 11.68 -5.68 -13.13
N LYS A 384 12.20 -4.69 -13.88
CA LYS A 384 11.37 -3.69 -14.57
C LYS A 384 10.25 -4.40 -15.37
N VAL A 385 9.03 -3.94 -15.20
CA VAL A 385 7.88 -4.43 -15.96
C VAL A 385 8.12 -4.09 -17.44
N GLN A 386 8.37 -5.12 -18.23
CA GLN A 386 8.54 -4.96 -19.66
C GLN A 386 7.18 -4.94 -20.34
N TRP A 387 6.85 -3.83 -20.98
CA TRP A 387 5.66 -3.73 -21.80
C TRP A 387 5.97 -4.25 -23.20
N LEU A 388 5.24 -5.29 -23.61
CA LEU A 388 5.41 -5.95 -24.88
C LEU A 388 4.31 -5.47 -25.83
N PRO A 389 4.64 -4.92 -27.01
CA PRO A 389 3.65 -4.51 -27.99
C PRO A 389 2.86 -5.73 -28.49
N VAL A 390 1.53 -5.60 -28.58
CA VAL A 390 0.63 -6.66 -29.03
C VAL A 390 0.30 -6.44 -30.49
N HIS A 391 0.71 -7.41 -31.33
CA HIS A 391 0.45 -7.38 -32.77
C HIS A 391 -0.85 -8.09 -33.15
N GLY A 392 -1.30 -9.05 -32.31
CA GLY A 392 -2.53 -9.80 -32.54
C GLY A 392 -3.05 -10.43 -31.25
N VAL A 393 -4.37 -10.66 -31.22
CA VAL A 393 -5.04 -11.38 -30.15
C VAL A 393 -5.92 -12.45 -30.77
N SER A 394 -5.83 -13.68 -30.26
CA SER A 394 -6.71 -14.79 -30.64
C SER A 394 -7.42 -15.37 -29.44
N TYR A 395 -8.62 -15.86 -29.66
CA TYR A 395 -9.50 -16.39 -28.64
C TYR A 395 -9.87 -17.83 -29.00
N SER A 396 -9.76 -18.73 -28.04
CA SER A 396 -10.11 -20.13 -28.24
C SER A 396 -10.68 -20.74 -26.96
N ARG A 397 -11.48 -21.79 -27.14
CA ARG A 397 -11.97 -22.60 -26.03
C ARG A 397 -10.84 -23.49 -25.52
N HIS A 398 -10.73 -23.58 -24.22
CA HIS A 398 -9.83 -24.48 -23.52
C HIS A 398 -10.61 -25.37 -22.57
N ASP A 399 -10.67 -26.66 -22.90
CA ASP A 399 -11.32 -27.66 -22.07
C ASP A 399 -10.30 -28.34 -21.16
N LYS A 400 -10.58 -28.34 -19.87
CA LYS A 400 -9.76 -29.00 -18.86
C LYS A 400 -10.39 -30.33 -18.48
N LEU A 401 -9.62 -31.39 -18.49
CA LEU A 401 -10.11 -32.74 -18.12
C LEU A 401 -10.72 -32.69 -16.69
N GLY A 402 -12.03 -32.99 -16.61
CA GLY A 402 -12.78 -32.96 -15.33
C GLY A 402 -13.09 -31.57 -14.75
N GLY A 403 -12.92 -30.48 -15.52
CA GLY A 403 -13.18 -29.10 -15.08
C GLY A 403 -14.06 -28.30 -16.04
N LEU A 404 -14.51 -27.12 -15.60
CA LEU A 404 -15.26 -26.19 -16.44
C LEU A 404 -14.34 -25.57 -17.52
N PRO A 405 -14.86 -25.31 -18.73
CA PRO A 405 -14.10 -24.71 -19.81
C PRO A 405 -13.71 -23.25 -19.47
N SER A 406 -12.62 -22.81 -20.08
CA SER A 406 -12.13 -21.43 -19.95
C SER A 406 -11.88 -20.83 -21.33
N LEU A 407 -12.05 -19.50 -21.46
CA LEU A 407 -11.64 -18.77 -22.64
C LEU A 407 -10.13 -18.59 -22.59
N LYS A 408 -9.39 -19.21 -23.50
CA LYS A 408 -7.96 -18.99 -23.69
C LYS A 408 -7.77 -17.79 -24.61
N VAL A 409 -7.07 -16.78 -24.10
CA VAL A 409 -6.71 -15.58 -24.86
C VAL A 409 -5.22 -15.62 -25.11
N THR A 410 -4.80 -15.54 -26.37
CA THR A 410 -3.40 -15.59 -26.75
C THR A 410 -3.00 -14.29 -27.44
N TYR A 411 -1.97 -13.64 -26.90
CA TYR A 411 -1.38 -12.39 -27.40
C TYR A 411 -0.12 -12.71 -28.20
N SER A 412 -0.03 -12.22 -29.43
CA SER A 412 1.19 -12.27 -30.22
C SER A 412 2.02 -11.01 -30.03
N CYS A 413 3.24 -11.17 -29.51
CA CYS A 413 4.18 -10.09 -29.19
C CYS A 413 5.50 -10.35 -29.92
N GLY A 414 5.59 -9.95 -31.18
CA GLY A 414 6.69 -10.33 -32.08
C GLY A 414 6.67 -11.84 -32.35
N LEU A 415 7.78 -12.51 -32.08
CA LEU A 415 7.91 -13.98 -32.24
C LEU A 415 7.43 -14.78 -31.03
N LYS A 416 6.95 -14.12 -29.97
CA LYS A 416 6.51 -14.78 -28.73
C LYS A 416 5.01 -14.68 -28.56
N TYR A 417 4.43 -15.73 -27.96
CA TYR A 417 3.01 -15.83 -27.64
C TYR A 417 2.83 -15.94 -26.13
N TYR A 418 1.87 -15.17 -25.59
CA TYR A 418 1.51 -15.19 -24.18
C TYR A 418 0.03 -15.50 -24.06
N SER A 419 -0.32 -16.41 -23.16
CA SER A 419 -1.72 -16.83 -23.00
C SER A 419 -2.20 -16.61 -21.58
N GLU A 420 -3.47 -16.23 -21.46
CA GLU A 420 -4.19 -16.21 -20.20
C GLU A 420 -5.51 -16.98 -20.33
N TRP A 421 -6.07 -17.41 -19.20
CA TRP A 421 -7.31 -18.18 -19.14
C TRP A 421 -8.36 -17.41 -18.37
N VAL A 422 -9.45 -17.05 -19.04
CA VAL A 422 -10.56 -16.27 -18.48
C VAL A 422 -11.69 -17.22 -18.15
N CYS A 423 -12.03 -17.33 -16.87
CA CYS A 423 -12.94 -18.33 -16.31
C CYS A 423 -14.41 -17.87 -16.41
N ILE A 424 -14.96 -17.83 -17.64
CA ILE A 424 -16.31 -17.31 -17.94
C ILE A 424 -17.41 -18.15 -17.26
N GLU A 425 -17.33 -19.47 -17.29
CA GLU A 425 -18.37 -20.40 -16.80
C GLU A 425 -18.16 -20.81 -15.33
N HIS A 426 -17.08 -20.33 -14.69
CA HIS A 426 -16.80 -20.64 -13.30
C HIS A 426 -17.69 -19.84 -12.35
N GLN A 427 -17.66 -20.18 -11.05
CA GLN A 427 -18.40 -19.49 -10.01
C GLN A 427 -17.46 -18.74 -9.05
N GLY A 428 -18.03 -17.86 -8.20
CA GLY A 428 -17.29 -17.15 -7.17
C GLY A 428 -16.25 -16.18 -7.73
N TYR A 429 -15.06 -16.12 -7.11
CA TYR A 429 -14.00 -15.19 -7.44
C TYR A 429 -13.49 -15.30 -8.89
N ALA A 430 -13.39 -16.54 -9.42
CA ALA A 430 -12.95 -16.75 -10.79
C ALA A 430 -13.90 -16.10 -11.81
N ARG A 431 -15.22 -16.21 -11.57
CA ARG A 431 -16.26 -15.56 -12.39
C ARG A 431 -16.19 -14.04 -12.27
N GLN A 432 -16.00 -13.52 -11.08
CA GLN A 432 -15.88 -12.08 -10.85
C GLN A 432 -14.69 -11.49 -11.61
N LYS A 433 -13.52 -12.14 -11.51
CA LYS A 433 -12.31 -11.74 -12.26
C LYS A 433 -12.53 -11.79 -13.78
N ALA A 434 -13.24 -12.80 -14.27
CA ALA A 434 -13.59 -12.91 -15.68
C ALA A 434 -14.54 -11.77 -16.13
N ALA A 435 -15.50 -11.41 -15.30
CA ALA A 435 -16.42 -10.31 -15.58
C ALA A 435 -15.71 -8.95 -15.59
N GLU A 436 -14.76 -8.72 -14.69
CA GLU A 436 -13.93 -7.51 -14.68
C GLU A 436 -13.02 -7.44 -15.91
N TRP A 437 -12.40 -8.57 -16.28
CA TRP A 437 -11.61 -8.70 -17.49
C TRP A 437 -12.41 -8.34 -18.76
N TRP A 438 -13.67 -8.81 -18.84
CA TRP A 438 -14.59 -8.55 -19.95
C TRP A 438 -14.99 -7.08 -20.00
N ARG A 439 -15.44 -6.50 -18.87
CA ARG A 439 -15.87 -5.11 -18.80
C ARG A 439 -14.77 -4.10 -19.18
N LYS A 440 -13.53 -4.41 -18.84
CA LYS A 440 -12.38 -3.58 -19.25
C LYS A 440 -12.19 -3.51 -20.76
N ARG A 441 -12.67 -4.50 -21.52
CA ARG A 441 -12.52 -4.62 -22.98
C ARG A 441 -13.79 -4.31 -23.75
N ALA A 442 -14.93 -4.51 -23.15
CA ALA A 442 -16.24 -4.26 -23.75
C ALA A 442 -17.21 -3.69 -22.70
N PRO A 443 -17.02 -2.43 -22.28
CA PRO A 443 -17.78 -1.82 -21.18
C PRO A 443 -19.29 -1.73 -21.48
N CYS A 444 -19.67 -1.62 -22.76
CA CYS A 444 -21.07 -1.52 -23.19
C CYS A 444 -21.72 -2.87 -23.49
N CYS A 445 -20.99 -4.00 -23.36
CA CYS A 445 -21.52 -5.33 -23.67
C CYS A 445 -21.79 -6.13 -22.38
N PRO A 446 -22.87 -6.90 -22.32
CA PRO A 446 -23.09 -7.80 -21.18
C PRO A 446 -21.99 -8.85 -21.10
N VAL A 447 -21.67 -9.29 -19.89
CA VAL A 447 -20.69 -10.35 -19.67
C VAL A 447 -21.29 -11.68 -20.14
N PRO A 448 -20.67 -12.42 -21.10
CA PRO A 448 -21.21 -13.67 -21.62
C PRO A 448 -21.31 -14.73 -20.53
N LEU A 449 -22.25 -15.63 -20.68
CA LEU A 449 -22.49 -16.73 -19.73
C LEU A 449 -21.68 -17.97 -20.07
N THR A 450 -21.33 -18.18 -21.35
CA THR A 450 -20.54 -19.32 -21.83
C THR A 450 -19.31 -18.89 -22.60
N VAL A 451 -18.33 -19.78 -22.69
CA VAL A 451 -17.08 -19.55 -23.46
C VAL A 451 -17.40 -19.39 -24.95
N ASP A 452 -18.36 -20.13 -25.47
CA ASP A 452 -18.74 -20.07 -26.90
C ASP A 452 -19.38 -18.71 -27.24
N GLN A 453 -20.22 -18.16 -26.33
CA GLN A 453 -20.73 -16.79 -26.45
C GLN A 453 -19.59 -15.76 -26.43
N ALA A 454 -18.62 -15.94 -25.51
CA ALA A 454 -17.48 -15.06 -25.44
C ALA A 454 -16.63 -15.06 -26.72
N ILE A 455 -16.47 -16.21 -27.36
CA ILE A 455 -15.76 -16.33 -28.65
C ILE A 455 -16.56 -15.66 -29.77
N ALA A 456 -17.87 -15.88 -29.84
CA ALA A 456 -18.74 -15.25 -30.84
C ALA A 456 -18.71 -13.70 -30.75
N GLU A 457 -18.58 -13.17 -29.54
CA GLU A 457 -18.50 -11.71 -29.29
C GLU A 457 -17.07 -11.15 -29.27
N ALA A 458 -16.05 -11.98 -29.49
CA ALA A 458 -14.64 -11.59 -29.37
C ALA A 458 -14.22 -10.43 -30.30
N ALA A 459 -14.88 -10.26 -31.43
CA ALA A 459 -14.66 -9.14 -32.36
C ALA A 459 -14.99 -7.76 -31.76
N ARG A 460 -15.81 -7.72 -30.69
CA ARG A 460 -16.21 -6.49 -29.98
C ARG A 460 -15.23 -6.09 -28.88
N LEU A 461 -14.28 -6.96 -28.53
CA LEU A 461 -13.33 -6.72 -27.46
C LEU A 461 -12.24 -5.74 -27.90
N ALA A 462 -12.02 -4.70 -27.13
CA ALA A 462 -10.89 -3.80 -27.31
C ALA A 462 -9.57 -4.58 -27.21
N ARG A 463 -8.69 -4.38 -28.17
CA ARG A 463 -7.36 -5.00 -28.20
C ARG A 463 -6.39 -4.13 -27.41
N PRO A 464 -5.61 -4.69 -26.48
CA PRO A 464 -4.55 -3.93 -25.85
C PRO A 464 -3.43 -3.64 -26.86
N SER A 465 -2.87 -2.44 -26.84
CA SER A 465 -1.67 -2.07 -27.62
C SER A 465 -0.41 -2.70 -27.04
N ALA A 466 -0.37 -2.92 -25.73
CA ALA A 466 0.72 -3.61 -25.06
C ALA A 466 0.22 -4.41 -23.85
N ILE A 467 0.94 -5.49 -23.54
CA ILE A 467 0.76 -6.26 -22.31
C ILE A 467 2.04 -6.25 -21.49
N SER A 468 1.89 -6.30 -20.17
CA SER A 468 3.00 -6.60 -19.27
C SER A 468 2.90 -8.05 -18.82
N VAL A 469 4.05 -8.71 -18.70
CA VAL A 469 4.14 -10.09 -18.29
C VAL A 469 5.06 -10.25 -17.10
N ARG A 470 4.74 -11.20 -16.24
CA ARG A 470 5.59 -11.54 -15.07
C ARG A 470 5.77 -13.05 -14.99
N PRO A 471 6.93 -13.52 -14.49
CA PRO A 471 7.10 -14.92 -14.15
C PRO A 471 6.18 -15.33 -13.00
N SER A 472 5.48 -16.44 -13.13
CA SER A 472 4.64 -17.04 -12.10
C SER A 472 4.95 -18.54 -12.04
N GLY A 473 5.90 -18.92 -11.20
CA GLY A 473 6.41 -20.28 -11.11
C GLY A 473 7.04 -20.77 -12.42
N ARG A 474 6.48 -21.83 -13.04
CA ARG A 474 6.91 -22.38 -14.33
C ARG A 474 6.31 -21.65 -15.54
N TYR A 475 5.39 -20.71 -15.31
CA TYR A 475 4.62 -20.05 -16.35
C TYR A 475 4.87 -18.55 -16.34
N VAL A 476 4.50 -17.89 -17.42
CA VAL A 476 4.49 -16.44 -17.54
C VAL A 476 3.03 -15.99 -17.50
N GLU A 477 2.71 -15.11 -16.55
CA GLU A 477 1.37 -14.55 -16.37
C GLU A 477 1.29 -13.16 -16.98
N VAL A 478 0.20 -12.86 -17.68
CA VAL A 478 -0.12 -11.49 -18.13
C VAL A 478 -0.58 -10.70 -16.92
N SER A 479 0.16 -9.65 -16.55
CA SER A 479 -0.03 -8.88 -15.33
C SER A 479 -0.68 -7.51 -15.55
N GLY A 480 -0.64 -6.98 -16.77
CA GLY A 480 -1.25 -5.69 -17.08
C GLY A 480 -1.50 -5.49 -18.57
N TYR A 481 -2.31 -4.48 -18.88
CA TYR A 481 -2.73 -4.14 -20.24
C TYR A 481 -2.67 -2.63 -20.43
N ARG A 482 -2.23 -2.19 -21.62
CA ARG A 482 -2.39 -0.82 -22.11
C ARG A 482 -3.33 -0.86 -23.29
N PHE A 483 -4.29 0.05 -23.31
CA PHE A 483 -5.19 0.29 -24.43
C PHE A 483 -4.87 1.67 -24.99
N ASP A 484 -4.84 1.81 -26.30
CA ASP A 484 -4.71 3.14 -26.90
C ASP A 484 -5.97 3.95 -26.58
N PRO A 485 -5.86 5.27 -26.33
CA PRO A 485 -7.02 6.09 -26.15
C PRO A 485 -7.90 5.96 -27.39
N CYS A 486 -9.19 5.66 -27.17
CA CYS A 486 -10.18 5.60 -28.27
C CYS A 486 -10.08 6.92 -29.04
N PRO A 487 -9.84 6.92 -30.35
CA PRO A 487 -9.97 8.16 -31.11
C PRO A 487 -11.40 8.64 -30.89
N ASN A 488 -11.57 9.91 -30.50
CA ASN A 488 -12.88 10.53 -30.33
C ASN A 488 -13.75 10.13 -31.52
N PRO A 489 -14.99 9.63 -31.30
CA PRO A 489 -15.87 9.36 -32.41
C PRO A 489 -16.07 10.69 -33.14
N THR A 490 -15.55 10.76 -34.35
CA THR A 490 -15.92 11.81 -35.29
C THR A 490 -17.45 11.85 -35.33
N PRO A 491 -18.10 12.98 -35.09
CA PRO A 491 -19.56 13.04 -35.18
C PRO A 491 -19.96 12.51 -36.57
N ALA A 492 -20.76 11.46 -36.58
CA ALA A 492 -21.30 10.87 -37.78
C ALA A 492 -21.95 12.01 -38.59
N SER A 493 -21.40 12.28 -39.77
CA SER A 493 -21.99 13.15 -40.77
C SER A 493 -23.44 12.70 -40.98
N ALA A 494 -24.39 13.60 -40.67
CA ALA A 494 -25.79 13.40 -40.95
C ALA A 494 -25.96 13.05 -42.44
N PRO A 495 -26.82 12.07 -42.78
CA PRO A 495 -27.10 11.79 -44.19
C PRO A 495 -27.79 13.02 -44.83
N SER A 496 -27.20 13.52 -45.90
CA SER A 496 -27.80 14.54 -46.77
C SER A 496 -29.08 13.99 -47.37
N ALA A 497 -30.21 14.48 -46.90
CA ALA A 497 -31.50 14.27 -47.54
C ALA A 497 -31.62 15.20 -48.76
N THR A 498 -31.32 14.67 -49.95
CA THR A 498 -31.83 15.22 -51.22
C THR A 498 -33.09 14.44 -51.57
N GLY A 499 -34.24 15.11 -51.56
CA GLY A 499 -35.50 14.50 -51.97
C GLY A 499 -36.67 15.47 -51.85
N ASN A 500 -36.86 16.23 -52.91
CA ASN A 500 -38.08 16.85 -53.43
C ASN A 500 -39.21 17.36 -52.51
N LEU A 501 -39.38 18.67 -52.60
CA LEU A 501 -40.56 19.44 -52.32
C LEU A 501 -41.82 18.97 -53.08
N VAL A 502 -42.92 18.68 -52.36
CA VAL A 502 -44.28 19.02 -52.81
C VAL A 502 -44.98 19.58 -51.59
N GLY A 503 -45.52 20.79 -51.76
CA GLY A 503 -46.14 21.60 -50.72
C GLY A 503 -47.51 21.10 -50.26
N LEU A 504 -47.90 21.56 -49.10
CA LEU A 504 -49.24 22.10 -48.84
C LEU A 504 -49.24 22.92 -47.54
N ALA A 505 -49.88 24.06 -47.67
CA ALA A 505 -50.03 25.10 -46.69
C ALA A 505 -50.90 24.70 -45.49
N GLY A 506 -50.73 25.35 -44.36
CA GLY A 506 -51.78 25.45 -43.40
C GLY A 506 -51.36 25.74 -41.97
N SER A 507 -51.41 27.04 -41.61
CA SER A 507 -51.85 27.62 -40.34
C SER A 507 -51.07 27.41 -39.05
N THR A 508 -50.37 28.48 -38.68
CA THR A 508 -50.15 28.93 -37.28
C THR A 508 -51.48 28.98 -36.46
N PRO A 509 -51.44 28.82 -35.14
CA PRO A 509 -51.45 30.03 -34.33
C PRO A 509 -50.51 30.01 -33.11
N THR A 510 -50.12 31.19 -32.82
CA THR A 510 -49.45 31.82 -31.70
C THR A 510 -50.14 31.67 -30.34
N ILE A 511 -49.34 32.04 -29.30
CA ILE A 511 -49.75 32.63 -27.99
C ILE A 511 -49.93 31.60 -26.84
N GLY A 512 -49.16 31.74 -25.77
CA GLY A 512 -49.37 32.43 -24.58
C GLY A 512 -48.55 31.91 -23.39
N SER A 513 -47.61 32.70 -22.92
CA SER A 513 -47.27 32.71 -21.48
C SER A 513 -48.41 33.42 -20.71
N PRO A 514 -48.67 33.04 -19.48
CA PRO A 514 -48.49 34.00 -18.40
C PRO A 514 -48.02 33.40 -17.04
N THR A 515 -47.09 34.07 -16.42
CA THR A 515 -47.13 34.83 -15.15
C THR A 515 -47.82 34.26 -13.93
N ARG A 516 -47.04 34.19 -12.85
CA ARG A 516 -47.24 34.64 -11.45
C ARG A 516 -48.56 34.46 -10.75
N GLY A 517 -48.44 34.03 -9.47
CA GLY A 517 -49.37 34.28 -8.40
C GLY A 517 -49.15 33.28 -7.27
N ALA A 518 -48.42 33.57 -6.23
CA ALA A 518 -48.78 34.26 -4.99
C ALA A 518 -49.50 33.33 -3.98
N THR A 519 -48.83 33.11 -2.89
CA THR A 519 -49.28 32.78 -1.51
C THR A 519 -50.61 33.48 -1.12
N PRO A 520 -51.27 33.22 0.02
CA PRO A 520 -50.78 32.80 1.34
C PRO A 520 -51.80 32.05 2.28
N VAL A 521 -51.39 31.92 3.59
CA VAL A 521 -52.20 31.97 4.84
C VAL A 521 -52.77 30.63 5.31
N ALA A 522 -52.47 30.16 6.41
CA ALA A 522 -52.40 30.44 7.86
C ALA A 522 -53.35 29.55 8.68
N SER A 523 -52.86 29.26 9.84
CA SER A 523 -53.49 29.13 11.18
C SER A 523 -54.19 27.81 11.46
N THR A 524 -54.14 27.20 12.60
CA THR A 524 -54.14 27.62 14.01
C THR A 524 -53.95 26.39 14.88
N SER A 525 -53.18 26.49 15.91
CA SER A 525 -53.54 26.35 17.36
C SER A 525 -54.09 24.97 17.78
N ALA A 526 -53.82 24.36 18.90
CA ALA A 526 -53.52 24.85 20.22
C ALA A 526 -53.14 23.69 21.14
N ALA A 527 -52.40 24.04 22.17
CA ALA A 527 -52.54 23.71 23.59
C ALA A 527 -52.12 22.34 24.13
N GLY A 528 -51.18 22.41 25.05
CA GLY A 528 -50.90 21.44 26.10
C GLY A 528 -52.03 21.35 27.16
N PRO A 529 -51.82 20.71 28.31
CA PRO A 529 -50.77 21.00 29.29
C PRO A 529 -50.25 19.79 30.13
N ALA A 530 -49.05 19.93 30.67
CA ALA A 530 -48.63 20.01 32.06
C ALA A 530 -48.83 18.84 33.06
N ARG A 531 -47.79 18.66 33.83
CA ARG A 531 -47.63 18.18 35.23
C ARG A 531 -47.69 16.67 35.46
N THR A 532 -46.90 16.05 36.33
CA THR A 532 -46.20 16.41 37.58
C THR A 532 -45.24 15.29 37.94
N SER A 533 -44.06 15.66 38.46
CA SER A 533 -43.43 15.29 39.74
C SER A 533 -43.63 13.86 40.28
N ALA A 534 -42.58 13.11 40.69
CA ALA A 534 -41.90 13.25 41.98
C ALA A 534 -40.94 12.06 42.19
N THR A 535 -39.73 12.35 42.61
CA THR A 535 -39.08 11.99 43.87
C THR A 535 -38.80 10.55 44.23
N GLY A 536 -37.59 10.33 44.66
CA GLY A 536 -37.10 9.34 45.62
C GLY A 536 -36.23 8.28 44.96
N GLY A 537 -35.02 8.02 45.31
CA GLY A 537 -34.26 8.24 46.50
C GLY A 537 -33.47 6.96 46.80
N ARG A 538 -32.18 7.08 46.92
CA ARG A 538 -31.27 6.21 47.69
C ARG A 538 -31.28 4.69 47.49
N ALA A 539 -30.20 4.13 47.02
CA ALA A 539 -29.13 3.46 47.78
C ALA A 539 -27.95 3.21 46.84
#